data_453c0bafa23aa62dabc70ae4b88ad589
#
_entry.id   453c0bafa23aa62dabc70ae4b88ad589
#
_cell.length_a   1.000
_cell.length_b   1.000
_cell.length_c   1.000
_cell.angle_alpha   90.00
_cell.angle_beta   90.00
_cell.angle_gamma   90.00
#
_symmetry.space_group_name_H-M   'P 1'
#
loop_
_entity.id
_entity.type
_entity.pdbx_description
1 polymer ?
#
loop_
_entity_poly.entity_id
_entity_poly.type
_entity_poly.pdbx_seq_one_letter_code
_entity_poly.pdbx_strand_id
1 'polypeptide(L)'
;MTDILLSTGNLSFAYPERTGLFRRALSREIVKRVDLAVPRGSVLGLVGESGSGKTTLGRLLVRLLKPTSGGIQFDGVEIGGISEAEMRPLRARIQMIFQDPQSSLNPRLRLGVTLTRPLKVYGRIKGRRDQRDRAAALLDLVGLPTAFVDRYPHELSGGQRQRAGIARALALEPDFIVADEIVSGLDVSTQAHILLLLRELRARLGLTLVFISHDLSVVRVLCDDVAILHRGEVVEYGPVARIFSAPRDDYTRQLLSAIPLPDVEPGWLDDSSPFVPPQQQGSAA
;
A
#
# COMPACT_ATOMS: atom_id res chain seq x y z
N MET A 1 -4.40 17.04 20.19
CA MET A 1 -4.61 17.22 18.75
C MET A 1 -4.00 16.02 18.06
N THR A 2 -4.72 15.36 17.14
CA THR A 2 -4.22 14.19 16.40
C THR A 2 -3.10 14.65 15.47
N ASP A 3 -1.93 14.00 15.52
CA ASP A 3 -0.79 14.29 14.64
C ASP A 3 -1.11 13.75 13.24
N ILE A 4 -1.38 14.63 12.28
CA ILE A 4 -1.69 14.28 10.89
C ILE A 4 -0.40 14.22 10.09
N LEU A 5 -0.06 13.04 9.57
CA LEU A 5 1.13 12.85 8.74
C LEU A 5 0.88 13.28 7.29
N LEU A 6 -0.29 12.93 6.74
CA LEU A 6 -0.64 13.30 5.37
C LEU A 6 -2.07 13.85 5.33
N SER A 7 -2.27 14.95 4.60
CA SER A 7 -3.61 15.46 4.31
C SER A 7 -3.73 15.95 2.87
N THR A 8 -4.96 15.96 2.37
CA THR A 8 -5.29 16.55 1.07
C THR A 8 -6.38 17.60 1.23
N GLY A 9 -6.32 18.66 0.43
CA GLY A 9 -7.32 19.70 0.39
C GLY A 9 -7.82 19.94 -1.04
N ASN A 10 -9.12 19.64 -1.29
CA ASN A 10 -9.77 19.75 -2.60
C ASN A 10 -8.96 19.11 -3.75
N LEU A 11 -8.32 17.98 -3.47
CA LEU A 11 -7.41 17.31 -4.40
C LEU A 11 -8.15 16.80 -5.63
N SER A 12 -7.75 17.29 -6.81
CA SER A 12 -8.33 16.84 -8.08
C SER A 12 -7.25 16.44 -9.07
N PHE A 13 -7.61 15.49 -9.94
CA PHE A 13 -6.74 15.01 -11.00
C PHE A 13 -7.51 14.59 -12.25
N ALA A 14 -7.04 15.06 -13.41
CA ALA A 14 -7.52 14.67 -14.71
C ALA A 14 -6.37 14.23 -15.61
N TYR A 15 -6.56 13.12 -16.34
CA TYR A 15 -5.61 12.74 -17.38
C TYR A 15 -5.79 13.64 -18.60
N PRO A 16 -4.71 14.20 -19.18
CA PRO A 16 -4.79 14.94 -20.41
C PRO A 16 -5.17 13.97 -21.55
N GLU A 17 -6.32 14.16 -22.16
CA GLU A 17 -6.64 13.46 -23.41
C GLU A 17 -5.89 14.12 -24.58
N ARG A 18 -5.13 13.31 -25.31
CA ARG A 18 -4.54 13.71 -26.60
C ARG A 18 -5.66 13.72 -27.64
N THR A 19 -6.30 14.83 -27.82
CA THR A 19 -7.19 15.06 -28.98
C THR A 19 -6.42 15.81 -30.05
N GLY A 20 -6.67 15.44 -31.33
CA GLY A 20 -5.97 16.02 -32.50
C GLY A 20 -6.12 17.55 -32.58
N LEU A 21 -5.36 18.16 -33.50
CA LEU A 21 -5.05 19.61 -33.63
C LEU A 21 -6.22 20.61 -33.51
N PHE A 22 -7.49 20.18 -33.51
CA PHE A 22 -8.69 21.04 -33.58
C PHE A 22 -9.79 20.71 -32.57
N ARG A 23 -9.60 19.79 -31.61
CA ARG A 23 -10.60 19.52 -30.58
C ARG A 23 -10.08 19.93 -29.19
N ARG A 24 -10.88 20.69 -28.45
CA ARG A 24 -10.68 20.93 -27.00
C ARG A 24 -10.62 19.58 -26.32
N ALA A 25 -9.50 19.29 -25.68
CA ALA A 25 -9.33 18.07 -24.90
C ALA A 25 -10.37 18.05 -23.78
N LEU A 26 -11.29 17.09 -23.83
CA LEU A 26 -12.14 16.75 -22.69
C LEU A 26 -11.23 16.00 -21.72
N SER A 27 -10.69 16.70 -20.72
CA SER A 27 -9.93 16.05 -19.65
C SER A 27 -10.90 15.23 -18.80
N ARG A 28 -10.72 13.91 -18.75
CA ARG A 28 -11.49 13.05 -17.86
C ARG A 28 -10.99 13.21 -16.44
N GLU A 29 -11.76 13.87 -15.59
CA GLU A 29 -11.46 14.00 -14.17
C GLU A 29 -11.69 12.64 -13.48
N ILE A 30 -10.61 12.11 -12.88
CA ILE A 30 -10.61 10.79 -12.22
C ILE A 30 -10.69 10.93 -10.71
N VAL A 31 -10.09 11.98 -10.14
CA VAL A 31 -10.15 12.33 -8.72
C VAL A 31 -10.72 13.73 -8.62
N LYS A 32 -11.75 13.91 -7.77
CA LYS A 32 -12.56 15.12 -7.73
C LYS A 32 -12.67 15.63 -6.29
N ARG A 33 -11.99 16.72 -6.02
CA ARG A 33 -12.06 17.48 -4.76
C ARG A 33 -12.00 16.59 -3.51
N VAL A 34 -11.01 15.71 -3.47
CA VAL A 34 -10.83 14.75 -2.37
C VAL A 34 -10.14 15.42 -1.20
N ASP A 35 -10.79 15.35 -0.03
CA ASP A 35 -10.28 15.76 1.27
C ASP A 35 -10.04 14.53 2.12
N LEU A 36 -8.79 14.31 2.57
CA LEU A 36 -8.39 13.22 3.44
C LEU A 36 -7.45 13.72 4.53
N ALA A 37 -7.47 13.06 5.67
CA ALA A 37 -6.52 13.26 6.75
C ALA A 37 -6.07 11.89 7.27
N VAL A 38 -4.76 11.60 7.19
CA VAL A 38 -4.18 10.33 7.62
C VAL A 38 -3.32 10.60 8.85
N PRO A 39 -3.77 10.18 10.04
CA PRO A 39 -3.01 10.30 11.27
C PRO A 39 -1.70 9.50 11.21
N ARG A 40 -0.66 10.00 11.88
CA ARG A 40 0.61 9.27 12.00
C ARG A 40 0.40 7.93 12.71
N GLY A 41 0.99 6.87 12.17
CA GLY A 41 0.90 5.51 12.70
C GLY A 41 -0.46 4.84 12.49
N SER A 42 -1.42 5.47 11.76
CA SER A 42 -2.71 4.86 11.44
C SER A 42 -2.71 4.14 10.09
N VAL A 43 -3.73 3.30 9.88
CA VAL A 43 -4.02 2.67 8.59
C VAL A 43 -5.35 3.19 8.06
N LEU A 44 -5.30 3.88 6.93
CA LEU A 44 -6.49 4.30 6.18
C LEU A 44 -6.79 3.31 5.06
N GLY A 45 -7.95 2.67 5.09
CA GLY A 45 -8.48 1.88 3.97
C GLY A 45 -9.03 2.81 2.87
N LEU A 46 -8.68 2.56 1.62
CA LEU A 46 -9.26 3.24 0.46
C LEU A 46 -10.00 2.21 -0.38
N VAL A 47 -11.32 2.31 -0.41
CA VAL A 47 -12.22 1.29 -0.96
C VAL A 47 -13.13 1.87 -2.03
N GLY A 48 -13.62 1.03 -2.94
CA GLY A 48 -14.56 1.37 -4.00
C GLY A 48 -14.45 0.40 -5.17
N GLU A 49 -15.37 0.48 -6.12
CA GLU A 49 -15.37 -0.37 -7.32
C GLU A 49 -14.14 -0.18 -8.20
N SER A 50 -13.91 -1.13 -9.11
CA SER A 50 -12.89 -1.00 -10.15
C SER A 50 -13.17 0.25 -11.00
N GLY A 51 -12.13 1.05 -11.26
CA GLY A 51 -12.26 2.30 -11.99
C GLY A 51 -12.77 3.51 -11.19
N SER A 52 -13.03 3.39 -9.88
CA SER A 52 -13.44 4.53 -9.03
C SER A 52 -12.36 5.59 -8.82
N GLY A 53 -11.08 5.28 -9.14
CA GLY A 53 -9.96 6.22 -9.02
C GLY A 53 -8.98 5.91 -7.88
N LYS A 54 -9.12 4.80 -7.13
CA LYS A 54 -8.27 4.43 -5.96
C LYS A 54 -6.78 4.44 -6.26
N THR A 55 -6.34 3.69 -7.27
CA THR A 55 -4.93 3.64 -7.68
C THR A 55 -4.41 5.01 -8.12
N THR A 56 -5.24 5.80 -8.80
CA THR A 56 -4.89 7.18 -9.20
C THR A 56 -4.71 8.07 -7.98
N LEU A 57 -5.64 7.99 -7.02
CA LEU A 57 -5.53 8.70 -5.74
C LEU A 57 -4.29 8.24 -4.96
N GLY A 58 -4.04 6.94 -4.84
CA GLY A 58 -2.83 6.41 -4.21
C GLY A 58 -1.54 6.96 -4.84
N ARG A 59 -1.47 7.04 -6.17
CA ARG A 59 -0.33 7.62 -6.89
C ARG A 59 -0.18 9.13 -6.67
N LEU A 60 -1.26 9.85 -6.47
CA LEU A 60 -1.24 11.27 -6.07
C LEU A 60 -0.68 11.43 -4.66
N LEU A 61 -1.15 10.63 -3.69
CA LEU A 61 -0.70 10.69 -2.30
C LEU A 61 0.81 10.47 -2.15
N VAL A 62 1.40 9.61 -2.98
CA VAL A 62 2.87 9.42 -3.03
C VAL A 62 3.56 10.32 -4.06
N ARG A 63 2.81 11.28 -4.65
CA ARG A 63 3.35 12.24 -5.61
C ARG A 63 4.02 11.60 -6.85
N LEU A 64 3.56 10.40 -7.27
CA LEU A 64 3.88 9.80 -8.58
C LEU A 64 3.10 10.49 -9.71
N LEU A 65 1.95 11.08 -9.39
CA LEU A 65 1.18 11.97 -10.26
C LEU A 65 1.14 13.36 -9.62
N LYS A 66 1.21 14.40 -10.45
CA LYS A 66 0.99 15.79 -10.01
C LYS A 66 -0.50 16.08 -9.99
N PRO A 67 -1.07 16.66 -8.93
CA PRO A 67 -2.46 17.09 -8.93
C PRO A 67 -2.73 18.14 -10.02
N THR A 68 -3.93 18.14 -10.56
CA THR A 68 -4.41 19.18 -11.46
C THR A 68 -4.82 20.43 -10.68
N SER A 69 -5.41 20.23 -9.49
CA SER A 69 -5.76 21.27 -8.53
C SER A 69 -5.84 20.71 -7.11
N GLY A 70 -5.94 21.58 -6.12
CA GLY A 70 -5.87 21.22 -4.71
C GLY A 70 -4.43 21.02 -4.23
N GLY A 71 -4.28 20.57 -2.97
CA GLY A 71 -2.99 20.42 -2.31
C GLY A 71 -2.81 19.07 -1.65
N ILE A 72 -1.55 18.70 -1.40
CA ILE A 72 -1.15 17.51 -0.64
C ILE A 72 -0.11 17.98 0.38
N GLN A 73 -0.41 17.83 1.66
CA GLN A 73 0.54 18.11 2.73
C GLN A 73 1.07 16.80 3.30
N PHE A 74 2.38 16.72 3.46
CA PHE A 74 3.08 15.61 4.10
C PHE A 74 3.97 16.16 5.21
N ASP A 75 3.70 15.78 6.46
CA ASP A 75 4.44 16.22 7.64
C ASP A 75 4.56 17.76 7.71
N GLY A 76 3.45 18.47 7.44
CA GLY A 76 3.37 19.92 7.39
C GLY A 76 3.95 20.60 6.15
N VAL A 77 4.51 19.84 5.20
CA VAL A 77 5.10 20.36 3.96
C VAL A 77 4.14 20.16 2.79
N GLU A 78 3.81 21.23 2.05
CA GLU A 78 3.04 21.12 0.80
C GLU A 78 3.89 20.45 -0.29
N ILE A 79 3.44 19.27 -0.78
CA ILE A 79 4.19 18.48 -1.75
C ILE A 79 3.55 18.42 -3.14
N GLY A 80 2.31 18.87 -3.31
CA GLY A 80 1.57 18.80 -4.58
C GLY A 80 2.24 19.57 -5.71
N GLY A 81 2.79 20.75 -5.40
CA GLY A 81 3.37 21.69 -6.37
C GLY A 81 4.88 21.65 -6.51
N ILE A 82 5.63 21.08 -5.54
CA ILE A 82 7.09 21.16 -5.50
C ILE A 82 7.79 20.46 -6.68
N SER A 83 9.03 20.88 -6.95
CA SER A 83 9.89 20.29 -7.99
C SER A 83 10.35 18.87 -7.61
N GLU A 84 10.82 18.09 -8.59
CA GLU A 84 11.38 16.75 -8.31
C GLU A 84 12.68 16.81 -7.49
N ALA A 85 13.42 17.90 -7.55
CA ALA A 85 14.61 18.11 -6.72
C ALA A 85 14.22 18.23 -5.23
N GLU A 86 13.19 19.03 -4.93
CA GLU A 86 12.64 19.20 -3.58
C GLU A 86 11.92 17.94 -3.10
N MET A 87 11.25 17.19 -4.00
CA MET A 87 10.59 15.93 -3.67
C MET A 87 11.57 14.79 -3.36
N ARG A 88 12.80 14.83 -3.90
CA ARG A 88 13.78 13.74 -3.78
C ARG A 88 14.07 13.30 -2.32
N PRO A 89 14.34 14.17 -1.35
CA PRO A 89 14.53 13.75 0.04
C PRO A 89 13.27 13.14 0.64
N LEU A 90 12.07 13.65 0.29
CA LEU A 90 10.79 13.14 0.78
C LEU A 90 10.44 11.76 0.22
N ARG A 91 10.91 11.43 -0.97
CA ARG A 91 10.70 10.09 -1.57
C ARG A 91 11.32 8.96 -0.74
N ALA A 92 12.31 9.21 0.11
CA ALA A 92 12.80 8.21 1.05
C ALA A 92 11.75 7.89 2.13
N ARG A 93 10.99 8.91 2.54
CA ARG A 93 9.97 8.83 3.59
C ARG A 93 8.59 8.37 3.08
N ILE A 94 8.35 8.50 1.77
CA ILE A 94 7.09 8.20 1.09
C ILE A 94 7.32 7.08 0.08
N GLN A 95 6.69 5.93 0.27
CA GLN A 95 6.89 4.76 -0.59
C GLN A 95 5.56 4.19 -1.09
N MET A 96 5.61 3.36 -2.12
CA MET A 96 4.45 2.64 -2.66
C MET A 96 4.78 1.16 -2.90
N ILE A 97 3.87 0.30 -2.47
CA ILE A 97 3.86 -1.12 -2.83
C ILE A 97 2.81 -1.28 -3.92
N PHE A 98 3.23 -1.74 -5.09
CA PHE A 98 2.38 -1.85 -6.28
C PHE A 98 1.61 -3.17 -6.28
N GLN A 99 0.47 -3.18 -6.94
CA GLN A 99 -0.46 -4.30 -7.08
C GLN A 99 0.19 -5.56 -7.63
N ASP A 100 1.04 -5.43 -8.67
CA ASP A 100 1.72 -6.57 -9.27
C ASP A 100 3.18 -6.66 -8.81
N PRO A 101 3.51 -7.64 -7.95
CA PRO A 101 4.88 -7.85 -7.52
C PRO A 101 5.79 -8.33 -8.65
N GLN A 102 5.24 -8.95 -9.71
CA GLN A 102 6.06 -9.41 -10.85
C GLN A 102 6.59 -8.23 -11.65
N SER A 103 5.76 -7.26 -11.97
CA SER A 103 6.19 -6.04 -12.67
C SER A 103 7.07 -5.14 -11.81
N SER A 104 6.93 -5.24 -10.48
CA SER A 104 7.68 -4.41 -9.54
C SER A 104 9.10 -4.90 -9.26
N LEU A 105 9.39 -6.20 -9.44
CA LEU A 105 10.71 -6.80 -9.23
C LEU A 105 11.34 -7.13 -10.59
N ASN A 106 12.51 -6.54 -10.89
CA ASN A 106 13.20 -6.84 -12.14
C ASN A 106 13.63 -8.32 -12.19
N PRO A 107 13.09 -9.15 -13.11
CA PRO A 107 13.35 -10.59 -13.15
C PRO A 107 14.80 -10.95 -13.47
N ARG A 108 15.57 -10.00 -14.00
CA ARG A 108 17.00 -10.20 -14.38
C ARG A 108 17.97 -9.89 -13.24
N LEU A 109 17.47 -9.38 -12.11
CA LEU A 109 18.28 -9.00 -10.96
C LEU A 109 18.00 -9.92 -9.77
N ARG A 110 19.06 -10.29 -9.04
CA ARG A 110 18.94 -11.00 -7.78
C ARG A 110 18.22 -10.13 -6.74
N LEU A 111 17.54 -10.76 -5.80
CA LEU A 111 16.80 -10.06 -4.74
C LEU A 111 17.68 -9.09 -3.97
N GLY A 112 18.89 -9.51 -3.59
CA GLY A 112 19.82 -8.65 -2.85
C GLY A 112 20.11 -7.33 -3.57
N VAL A 113 20.23 -7.35 -4.90
CA VAL A 113 20.41 -6.14 -5.70
C VAL A 113 19.12 -5.33 -5.77
N THR A 114 17.98 -6.00 -5.98
CA THR A 114 16.67 -5.35 -6.13
C THR A 114 16.25 -4.64 -4.84
N LEU A 115 16.37 -5.31 -3.70
CA LEU A 115 15.99 -4.78 -2.37
C LEU A 115 16.86 -3.60 -1.95
N THR A 116 18.17 -3.65 -2.27
CA THR A 116 19.10 -2.61 -1.85
C THR A 116 19.31 -1.49 -2.87
N ARG A 117 18.68 -1.59 -4.04
CA ARG A 117 18.77 -0.53 -5.06
C ARG A 117 18.36 0.85 -4.56
N PRO A 118 17.27 1.02 -3.79
CA PRO A 118 16.93 2.30 -3.18
C PRO A 118 18.07 2.83 -2.30
N LEU A 119 18.61 2.01 -1.43
CA LEU A 119 19.73 2.39 -0.54
C LEU A 119 20.96 2.85 -1.35
N LYS A 120 21.26 2.17 -2.47
CA LYS A 120 22.36 2.57 -3.36
C LYS A 120 22.12 3.93 -4.01
N VAL A 121 20.90 4.21 -4.47
CA VAL A 121 20.53 5.50 -5.09
C VAL A 121 20.67 6.66 -4.10
N TYR A 122 20.43 6.40 -2.81
CA TYR A 122 20.59 7.39 -1.73
C TYR A 122 22.00 7.38 -1.10
N GLY A 123 22.95 6.66 -1.68
CA GLY A 123 24.34 6.61 -1.16
C GLY A 123 24.49 5.92 0.18
N ARG A 124 23.51 5.10 0.60
CA ARG A 124 23.51 4.41 1.91
C ARG A 124 24.20 3.03 1.89
N ILE A 125 24.82 2.62 0.76
CA ILE A 125 25.57 1.35 0.59
C ILE A 125 27.05 1.63 0.42
N LYS A 126 27.90 1.03 1.28
CA LYS A 126 29.35 1.22 1.33
C LYS A 126 30.17 0.11 0.65
N GLY A 127 29.54 -0.80 -0.09
CA GLY A 127 30.23 -1.89 -0.76
C GLY A 127 29.41 -3.18 -0.84
N ARG A 128 29.99 -4.24 -1.39
CA ARG A 128 29.27 -5.51 -1.64
C ARG A 128 28.84 -6.22 -0.35
N ARG A 129 29.68 -6.19 0.68
CA ARG A 129 29.38 -6.82 1.98
C ARG A 129 28.21 -6.10 2.64
N ASP A 130 28.27 -4.78 2.79
CA ASP A 130 27.19 -3.96 3.35
C ASP A 130 25.88 -4.14 2.56
N GLN A 131 25.97 -4.22 1.23
CA GLN A 131 24.81 -4.51 0.38
C GLN A 131 24.16 -5.86 0.73
N ARG A 132 24.98 -6.92 0.92
CA ARG A 132 24.50 -8.25 1.25
C ARG A 132 23.87 -8.29 2.64
N ASP A 133 24.53 -7.67 3.63
CA ASP A 133 24.05 -7.62 5.01
C ASP A 133 22.73 -6.86 5.12
N ARG A 134 22.60 -5.71 4.42
CA ARG A 134 21.33 -4.96 4.33
C ARG A 134 20.23 -5.74 3.65
N ALA A 135 20.54 -6.44 2.57
CA ALA A 135 19.57 -7.29 1.86
C ALA A 135 19.07 -8.43 2.76
N ALA A 136 19.97 -9.08 3.50
CA ALA A 136 19.63 -10.13 4.45
C ALA A 136 18.71 -9.62 5.56
N ALA A 137 19.02 -8.45 6.13
CA ALA A 137 18.19 -7.82 7.16
C ALA A 137 16.79 -7.46 6.62
N LEU A 138 16.68 -6.98 5.38
CA LEU A 138 15.39 -6.70 4.74
C LEU A 138 14.56 -7.95 4.48
N LEU A 139 15.19 -9.07 4.11
CA LEU A 139 14.51 -10.35 3.95
C LEU A 139 14.01 -10.89 5.30
N ASP A 140 14.85 -10.84 6.32
CA ASP A 140 14.49 -11.25 7.69
C ASP A 140 13.31 -10.43 8.22
N LEU A 141 13.32 -9.12 8.01
CA LEU A 141 12.25 -8.21 8.42
C LEU A 141 10.85 -8.61 7.90
N VAL A 142 10.79 -9.27 6.74
CA VAL A 142 9.53 -9.74 6.13
C VAL A 142 9.34 -11.25 6.25
N GLY A 143 10.13 -11.93 7.10
CA GLY A 143 10.04 -13.37 7.34
C GLY A 143 10.43 -14.22 6.13
N LEU A 144 11.39 -13.75 5.31
CA LEU A 144 11.98 -14.53 4.23
C LEU A 144 13.39 -15.02 4.62
N PRO A 145 13.80 -16.23 4.22
CA PRO A 145 15.14 -16.72 4.47
C PRO A 145 16.21 -15.78 3.93
N THR A 146 17.22 -15.45 4.73
CA THR A 146 18.31 -14.56 4.33
C THR A 146 19.11 -15.08 3.14
N ALA A 147 19.16 -16.40 2.95
CA ALA A 147 19.76 -17.03 1.76
C ALA A 147 19.10 -16.62 0.43
N PHE A 148 17.88 -16.07 0.46
CA PHE A 148 17.20 -15.60 -0.75
C PHE A 148 17.85 -14.35 -1.38
N VAL A 149 18.84 -13.74 -0.74
CA VAL A 149 19.65 -12.65 -1.30
C VAL A 149 20.15 -12.99 -2.72
N ASP A 150 20.53 -14.24 -2.95
CA ASP A 150 21.10 -14.70 -4.23
C ASP A 150 20.06 -15.22 -5.23
N ARG A 151 18.79 -15.38 -4.82
CA ARG A 151 17.69 -15.83 -5.70
C ARG A 151 17.20 -14.72 -6.64
N TYR A 152 16.60 -15.17 -7.73
CA TYR A 152 15.87 -14.32 -8.67
C TYR A 152 14.37 -14.32 -8.35
N PRO A 153 13.61 -13.27 -8.76
CA PRO A 153 12.17 -13.20 -8.51
C PRO A 153 11.36 -14.39 -9.03
N HIS A 154 11.75 -15.00 -10.15
CA HIS A 154 11.05 -16.15 -10.72
C HIS A 154 11.21 -17.44 -9.91
N GLU A 155 12.19 -17.51 -9.00
CA GLU A 155 12.40 -18.65 -8.10
C GLU A 155 11.54 -18.57 -6.82
N LEU A 156 10.69 -17.53 -6.69
CA LEU A 156 9.85 -17.30 -5.51
C LEU A 156 8.38 -17.62 -5.81
N SER A 157 7.64 -18.07 -4.79
CA SER A 157 6.18 -18.11 -4.83
C SER A 157 5.54 -16.72 -4.90
N GLY A 158 4.23 -16.63 -5.22
CA GLY A 158 3.50 -15.35 -5.27
C GLY A 158 3.62 -14.57 -3.95
N GLY A 159 3.33 -15.22 -2.82
CA GLY A 159 3.44 -14.59 -1.50
C GLY A 159 4.88 -14.20 -1.11
N GLN A 160 5.87 -15.00 -1.51
CA GLN A 160 7.28 -14.64 -1.30
C GLN A 160 7.69 -13.42 -2.13
N ARG A 161 7.23 -13.32 -3.39
CA ARG A 161 7.44 -12.11 -4.21
C ARG A 161 6.79 -10.89 -3.59
N GLN A 162 5.57 -11.06 -3.05
CA GLN A 162 4.87 -9.97 -2.37
C GLN A 162 5.64 -9.47 -1.15
N ARG A 163 6.12 -10.38 -0.29
CA ARG A 163 6.98 -10.03 0.85
C ARG A 163 8.26 -9.33 0.42
N ALA A 164 8.89 -9.77 -0.67
CA ALA A 164 10.06 -9.09 -1.24
C ALA A 164 9.72 -7.67 -1.74
N GLY A 165 8.53 -7.46 -2.33
CA GLY A 165 8.03 -6.14 -2.69
C GLY A 165 7.85 -5.22 -1.48
N ILE A 166 7.31 -5.75 -0.38
CA ILE A 166 7.20 -5.05 0.91
C ILE A 166 8.59 -4.69 1.44
N ALA A 167 9.52 -5.66 1.49
CA ALA A 167 10.89 -5.44 1.94
C ALA A 167 11.59 -4.31 1.15
N ARG A 168 11.39 -4.26 -0.16
CA ARG A 168 11.94 -3.20 -1.01
C ARG A 168 11.38 -1.81 -0.64
N ALA A 169 10.09 -1.71 -0.37
CA ALA A 169 9.47 -0.45 0.04
C ALA A 169 10.00 0.01 1.41
N LEU A 170 10.31 -0.92 2.31
CA LEU A 170 10.86 -0.64 3.64
C LEU A 170 12.35 -0.29 3.64
N ALA A 171 13.07 -0.48 2.52
CA ALA A 171 14.53 -0.34 2.47
C ALA A 171 15.04 1.05 2.89
N LEU A 172 14.24 2.10 2.68
CA LEU A 172 14.58 3.48 3.06
C LEU A 172 14.02 3.91 4.40
N GLU A 173 13.37 2.99 5.14
CA GLU A 173 12.73 3.27 6.43
C GLU A 173 11.67 4.38 6.31
N PRO A 174 10.64 4.19 5.47
CA PRO A 174 9.64 5.22 5.20
C PRO A 174 8.72 5.47 6.41
N ASP A 175 8.19 6.69 6.51
CA ASP A 175 7.12 7.03 7.46
C ASP A 175 5.73 6.71 6.91
N PHE A 176 5.59 6.74 5.57
CA PHE A 176 4.33 6.60 4.87
C PHE A 176 4.42 5.65 3.68
N ILE A 177 3.47 4.72 3.61
CA ILE A 177 3.37 3.74 2.52
C ILE A 177 1.94 3.72 1.97
N VAL A 178 1.81 3.76 0.64
CA VAL A 178 0.58 3.36 -0.04
C VAL A 178 0.73 1.92 -0.53
N ALA A 179 -0.16 1.04 -0.09
CA ALA A 179 -0.22 -0.36 -0.50
C ALA A 179 -1.40 -0.57 -1.46
N ASP A 180 -1.12 -0.71 -2.75
CA ASP A 180 -2.13 -0.76 -3.81
C ASP A 180 -2.45 -2.21 -4.17
N GLU A 181 -3.63 -2.69 -3.73
CA GLU A 181 -4.18 -4.05 -3.97
C GLU A 181 -3.19 -5.20 -3.75
N ILE A 182 -2.34 -5.09 -2.75
CA ILE A 182 -1.17 -5.98 -2.54
C ILE A 182 -1.52 -7.40 -2.11
N VAL A 183 -2.76 -7.70 -1.76
CA VAL A 183 -3.25 -9.04 -1.40
C VAL A 183 -4.18 -9.63 -2.46
N SER A 184 -4.49 -8.87 -3.51
CA SER A 184 -5.34 -9.32 -4.62
C SER A 184 -4.69 -10.49 -5.37
N GLY A 185 -5.50 -11.52 -5.66
CA GLY A 185 -5.02 -12.72 -6.39
C GLY A 185 -4.14 -13.68 -5.57
N LEU A 186 -3.97 -13.45 -4.27
CA LEU A 186 -3.35 -14.40 -3.36
C LEU A 186 -4.42 -15.34 -2.76
N ASP A 187 -4.03 -16.56 -2.44
CA ASP A 187 -4.89 -17.46 -1.65
C ASP A 187 -5.12 -16.92 -0.24
N VAL A 188 -6.23 -17.34 0.40
CA VAL A 188 -6.68 -16.84 1.69
C VAL A 188 -5.61 -16.93 2.78
N SER A 189 -4.86 -18.04 2.81
CA SER A 189 -3.82 -18.24 3.82
C SER A 189 -2.63 -17.31 3.62
N THR A 190 -2.19 -17.13 2.38
CA THR A 190 -1.13 -16.19 2.03
C THR A 190 -1.56 -14.75 2.29
N GLN A 191 -2.82 -14.41 1.98
CA GLN A 191 -3.41 -13.11 2.28
C GLN A 191 -3.37 -12.81 3.78
N ALA A 192 -3.83 -13.74 4.63
CA ALA A 192 -3.78 -13.61 6.08
C ALA A 192 -2.35 -13.35 6.59
N HIS A 193 -1.37 -14.10 6.09
CA HIS A 193 0.04 -13.91 6.45
C HIS A 193 0.60 -12.53 6.06
N ILE A 194 0.19 -11.97 4.92
CA ILE A 194 0.60 -10.61 4.51
C ILE A 194 -0.05 -9.56 5.42
N LEU A 195 -1.31 -9.73 5.81
CA LEU A 195 -2.00 -8.81 6.71
C LEU A 195 -1.37 -8.79 8.11
N LEU A 196 -1.06 -9.98 8.66
CA LEU A 196 -0.34 -10.11 9.93
C LEU A 196 1.03 -9.43 9.85
N LEU A 197 1.79 -9.66 8.78
CA LEU A 197 3.07 -9.00 8.55
C LEU A 197 2.92 -7.47 8.54
N LEU A 198 1.91 -6.92 7.86
CA LEU A 198 1.68 -5.47 7.83
C LEU A 198 1.33 -4.91 9.21
N ARG A 199 0.50 -5.61 9.99
CA ARG A 199 0.20 -5.23 11.39
C ARG A 199 1.46 -5.18 12.24
N GLU A 200 2.28 -6.24 12.16
CA GLU A 200 3.55 -6.33 12.89
C GLU A 200 4.52 -5.21 12.51
N LEU A 201 4.71 -4.99 11.20
CA LEU A 201 5.56 -3.93 10.68
C LEU A 201 5.07 -2.54 11.11
N ARG A 202 3.74 -2.30 11.07
CA ARG A 202 3.14 -1.07 11.58
C ARG A 202 3.48 -0.84 13.04
N ALA A 203 3.22 -1.83 13.89
CA ALA A 203 3.46 -1.73 15.33
C ALA A 203 4.94 -1.52 15.65
N ARG A 204 5.84 -2.24 14.95
CA ARG A 204 7.29 -2.22 15.19
C ARG A 204 7.98 -0.97 14.66
N LEU A 205 7.54 -0.45 13.50
CA LEU A 205 8.19 0.65 12.79
C LEU A 205 7.44 1.98 12.89
N GLY A 206 6.25 2.02 13.50
CA GLY A 206 5.41 3.22 13.55
C GLY A 206 4.89 3.67 12.19
N LEU A 207 4.70 2.73 11.25
CA LEU A 207 4.32 3.03 9.87
C LEU A 207 2.91 3.62 9.78
N THR A 208 2.76 4.61 8.91
CA THR A 208 1.46 5.11 8.45
C THR A 208 1.15 4.49 7.09
N LEU A 209 -0.04 3.93 6.94
CA LEU A 209 -0.42 3.19 5.73
C LEU A 209 -1.69 3.77 5.10
N VAL A 210 -1.73 3.85 3.77
CA VAL A 210 -2.97 3.86 2.99
C VAL A 210 -3.07 2.52 2.28
N PHE A 211 -4.09 1.75 2.63
CA PHE A 211 -4.31 0.40 2.12
C PHE A 211 -5.46 0.40 1.11
N ILE A 212 -5.15 0.22 -0.16
CA ILE A 212 -6.13 0.18 -1.24
C ILE A 212 -6.58 -1.27 -1.43
N SER A 213 -7.88 -1.49 -1.35
CA SER A 213 -8.48 -2.80 -1.59
C SER A 213 -9.90 -2.66 -2.14
N HIS A 214 -10.34 -3.67 -2.86
CA HIS A 214 -11.77 -3.87 -3.18
C HIS A 214 -12.42 -4.88 -2.21
N ASP A 215 -11.64 -5.52 -1.36
CA ASP A 215 -12.12 -6.48 -0.35
C ASP A 215 -12.30 -5.77 1.00
N LEU A 216 -13.55 -5.55 1.38
CA LEU A 216 -13.92 -4.89 2.62
C LEU A 216 -13.65 -5.76 3.86
N SER A 217 -13.58 -7.08 3.74
CA SER A 217 -13.26 -7.96 4.87
C SER A 217 -11.83 -7.71 5.34
N VAL A 218 -10.90 -7.53 4.41
CA VAL A 218 -9.51 -7.17 4.68
C VAL A 218 -9.39 -5.79 5.33
N VAL A 219 -10.15 -4.82 4.81
CA VAL A 219 -10.17 -3.44 5.34
C VAL A 219 -10.67 -3.41 6.77
N ARG A 220 -11.73 -4.18 7.07
CA ARG A 220 -12.29 -4.31 8.43
C ARG A 220 -11.26 -4.79 9.45
N VAL A 221 -10.35 -5.65 9.03
CA VAL A 221 -9.34 -6.29 9.90
C VAL A 221 -8.10 -5.43 10.09
N LEU A 222 -7.66 -4.72 9.02
CA LEU A 222 -6.37 -4.04 8.99
C LEU A 222 -6.46 -2.55 9.33
N CYS A 223 -7.58 -1.88 8.93
CA CYS A 223 -7.66 -0.43 8.90
C CYS A 223 -8.34 0.16 10.13
N ASP A 224 -7.89 1.33 10.56
CA ASP A 224 -8.51 2.13 11.63
C ASP A 224 -9.68 2.95 11.07
N ASP A 225 -9.42 3.64 9.95
CA ASP A 225 -10.39 4.45 9.21
C ASP A 225 -10.55 3.93 7.79
N VAL A 226 -11.67 4.26 7.15
CA VAL A 226 -11.92 3.94 5.75
C VAL A 226 -12.50 5.14 4.99
N ALA A 227 -12.03 5.32 3.76
CA ALA A 227 -12.57 6.25 2.79
C ALA A 227 -13.20 5.45 1.63
N ILE A 228 -14.48 5.67 1.39
CA ILE A 228 -15.22 5.04 0.30
C ILE A 228 -15.17 5.95 -0.92
N LEU A 229 -14.55 5.47 -1.98
CA LEU A 229 -14.37 6.22 -3.24
C LEU A 229 -15.37 5.75 -4.29
N HIS A 230 -16.22 6.66 -4.77
CA HIS A 230 -17.16 6.42 -5.84
C HIS A 230 -17.01 7.47 -6.94
N ARG A 231 -16.74 7.05 -8.18
CA ARG A 231 -16.62 7.93 -9.37
C ARG A 231 -15.69 9.13 -9.19
N GLY A 232 -14.62 8.92 -8.44
CA GLY A 232 -13.59 9.93 -8.19
C GLY A 232 -13.82 10.80 -6.95
N GLU A 233 -14.91 10.63 -6.23
CA GLU A 233 -15.29 11.38 -5.04
C GLU A 233 -15.25 10.48 -3.79
N VAL A 234 -14.83 11.02 -2.65
CA VAL A 234 -14.97 10.33 -1.35
C VAL A 234 -16.39 10.58 -0.86
N VAL A 235 -17.24 9.55 -0.91
CA VAL A 235 -18.67 9.64 -0.53
C VAL A 235 -18.88 9.40 0.95
N GLU A 236 -17.99 8.64 1.59
CA GLU A 236 -18.01 8.44 3.03
C GLU A 236 -16.59 8.23 3.58
N TYR A 237 -16.31 8.79 4.78
CA TYR A 237 -15.02 8.70 5.46
C TYR A 237 -15.21 8.64 6.98
N GLY A 238 -14.40 7.83 7.65
CA GLY A 238 -14.33 7.75 9.11
C GLY A 238 -13.95 6.38 9.64
N PRO A 239 -14.09 6.17 10.97
CA PRO A 239 -13.72 4.92 11.62
C PRO A 239 -14.40 3.70 10.99
N VAL A 240 -13.64 2.64 10.76
CA VAL A 240 -14.12 1.38 10.16
C VAL A 240 -15.35 0.87 10.91
N ALA A 241 -15.29 0.81 12.26
CA ALA A 241 -16.40 0.32 13.07
C ALA A 241 -17.71 1.07 12.82
N ARG A 242 -17.67 2.41 12.66
CA ARG A 242 -18.84 3.23 12.38
C ARG A 242 -19.39 2.96 10.98
N ILE A 243 -18.52 2.97 9.97
CA ILE A 243 -18.97 2.83 8.56
C ILE A 243 -19.58 1.45 8.33
N PHE A 244 -19.02 0.40 8.94
CA PHE A 244 -19.56 -0.96 8.80
C PHE A 244 -20.87 -1.18 9.59
N SER A 245 -21.07 -0.51 10.71
CA SER A 245 -22.29 -0.66 11.53
C SER A 245 -23.43 0.28 11.15
N ALA A 246 -23.10 1.49 10.69
CA ALA A 246 -24.06 2.55 10.39
C ALA A 246 -23.63 3.40 9.19
N PRO A 247 -23.59 2.82 7.98
CA PRO A 247 -23.26 3.54 6.74
C PRO A 247 -24.31 4.61 6.45
N ARG A 248 -23.87 5.80 6.08
CA ARG A 248 -24.75 6.95 5.81
C ARG A 248 -25.06 7.12 4.33
N ASP A 249 -24.06 6.84 3.48
CA ASP A 249 -24.19 6.97 2.03
C ASP A 249 -24.83 5.73 1.40
N ASP A 250 -25.69 5.91 0.39
CA ASP A 250 -26.39 4.82 -0.28
C ASP A 250 -25.46 3.86 -1.00
N TYR A 251 -24.43 4.40 -1.65
CA TYR A 251 -23.41 3.58 -2.31
C TYR A 251 -22.61 2.75 -1.30
N THR A 252 -22.29 3.32 -0.13
CA THR A 252 -21.65 2.56 0.95
C THR A 252 -22.51 1.40 1.42
N ARG A 253 -23.83 1.64 1.60
CA ARG A 253 -24.82 0.57 1.94
C ARG A 253 -24.85 -0.53 0.88
N GLN A 254 -24.92 -0.14 -0.38
CA GLN A 254 -24.90 -1.08 -1.51
C GLN A 254 -23.60 -1.88 -1.55
N LEU A 255 -22.45 -1.22 -1.36
CA LEU A 255 -21.14 -1.87 -1.39
C LEU A 255 -21.01 -2.90 -0.26
N LEU A 256 -21.46 -2.57 0.96
CA LEU A 256 -21.43 -3.47 2.11
C LEU A 256 -22.40 -4.66 1.95
N SER A 257 -23.58 -4.44 1.36
CA SER A 257 -24.57 -5.52 1.14
C SER A 257 -24.17 -6.51 0.04
N ALA A 258 -23.34 -6.08 -0.90
CA ALA A 258 -22.89 -6.93 -2.01
C ALA A 258 -21.80 -7.93 -1.62
N ILE A 259 -21.18 -7.76 -0.45
CA ILE A 259 -20.13 -8.64 0.03
C ILE A 259 -20.71 -9.53 1.14
N PRO A 260 -20.75 -10.86 0.95
CA PRO A 260 -21.03 -11.78 2.04
C PRO A 260 -19.91 -11.62 3.06
N LEU A 261 -20.14 -10.80 4.09
CA LEU A 261 -19.24 -10.72 5.23
C LEU A 261 -19.31 -12.10 5.90
N PRO A 262 -18.24 -12.91 5.91
CA PRO A 262 -18.21 -14.03 6.83
C PRO A 262 -18.38 -13.43 8.23
N ASP A 263 -19.11 -14.12 9.11
CA ASP A 263 -19.16 -13.79 10.54
C ASP A 263 -17.74 -13.97 11.12
N VAL A 264 -16.91 -12.96 10.89
CA VAL A 264 -15.56 -12.91 11.44
C VAL A 264 -15.72 -12.41 12.86
N GLU A 265 -15.58 -13.33 13.82
CA GLU A 265 -15.55 -12.95 15.23
C GLU A 265 -14.45 -11.90 15.46
N PRO A 266 -14.79 -10.80 16.18
CA PRO A 266 -13.80 -9.81 16.57
C PRO A 266 -12.67 -10.53 17.34
N GLY A 267 -11.43 -10.43 16.88
CA GLY A 267 -10.29 -11.04 17.57
C GLY A 267 -9.73 -12.31 16.94
N TRP A 268 -10.25 -12.82 15.83
CA TRP A 268 -9.68 -14.01 15.17
C TRP A 268 -8.19 -13.88 14.78
N LEU A 269 -7.66 -12.67 14.69
CA LEU A 269 -6.24 -12.38 14.52
C LEU A 269 -5.49 -12.24 15.85
N ASP A 270 -6.20 -12.18 16.98
CA ASP A 270 -5.57 -12.00 18.30
C ASP A 270 -5.24 -13.35 18.95
N ASP A 271 -5.64 -14.46 18.32
CA ASP A 271 -5.31 -15.81 18.77
C ASP A 271 -3.80 -16.04 18.51
N SER A 272 -3.02 -15.76 19.55
CA SER A 272 -1.57 -15.89 19.60
C SER A 272 -1.10 -17.36 19.67
N SER A 273 -1.88 -18.28 19.16
CA SER A 273 -1.47 -19.67 18.99
C SER A 273 -0.33 -19.71 17.97
N PRO A 274 0.87 -20.19 18.34
CA PRO A 274 1.97 -20.31 17.38
C PRO A 274 1.52 -21.26 16.25
N PHE A 275 1.58 -20.77 15.02
CA PHE A 275 1.30 -21.55 13.83
C PHE A 275 2.23 -22.78 13.80
N VAL A 276 1.69 -23.95 14.04
CA VAL A 276 2.37 -25.24 13.81
C VAL A 276 2.13 -25.61 12.35
N PRO A 277 3.18 -25.61 11.49
CA PRO A 277 3.01 -26.02 10.10
C PRO A 277 2.54 -27.49 10.05
N PRO A 278 1.63 -27.85 9.13
CA PRO A 278 1.20 -29.24 8.96
C PRO A 278 2.44 -30.09 8.68
N GLN A 279 2.68 -31.07 9.55
CA GLN A 279 3.73 -32.06 9.35
C GLN A 279 3.40 -32.80 8.04
N GLN A 280 4.38 -32.85 7.14
CA GLN A 280 4.32 -33.70 5.95
C GLN A 280 4.07 -35.14 6.45
N GLN A 281 2.85 -35.60 6.27
CA GLN A 281 2.56 -37.04 6.44
C GLN A 281 3.40 -37.77 5.42
N GLY A 282 4.42 -38.45 5.91
CA GLY A 282 5.29 -39.26 5.13
C GLY A 282 4.45 -40.32 4.38
N SER A 283 4.62 -40.38 3.09
CA SER A 283 4.23 -41.48 2.23
C SER A 283 5.02 -42.71 2.71
N ALA A 284 4.35 -43.59 3.42
CA ALA A 284 4.83 -44.96 3.65
C ALA A 284 4.01 -45.89 2.77
N ALA A 285 4.77 -46.71 2.04
CA ALA A 285 4.42 -47.86 1.19
C ALA A 285 4.06 -47.58 -0.26
#